data_095a88831c7827ed0ce5cda59472d575
#
_entry.id   095a88831c7827ed0ce5cda59472d575
#
_cell.length_a   1.000
_cell.length_b   1.000
_cell.length_c   1.000
_cell.angle_alpha   90.00
_cell.angle_beta   90.00
_cell.angle_gamma   90.00
#
_symmetry.space_group_name_H-M   'P 1'
#
loop_
_entity.id
_entity.type
_entity.pdbx_description
1 polymer ?
#
loop_
_entity_poly.entity_id
_entity_poly.type
_entity_poly.pdbx_seq_one_letter_code
_entity_poly.pdbx_strand_id
1 'polypeptide(L)' 'MPTAAFYRERAVQSQRDADQATLDNVRERHLVARDTWIDMADKAEGVIFQREKNEAEKAAAQSLLPVG' A
#
# COMPACT_ATOMS: atom_id res chain seq x y z
N MET A 1 1.60 8.82 10.42
CA MET A 1 1.54 7.43 9.90
C MET A 1 2.31 7.32 8.61
N PRO A 2 3.03 6.21 8.38
CA PRO A 2 3.67 6.00 7.10
C PRO A 2 2.63 5.94 5.97
N THR A 3 2.98 6.51 4.83
CA THR A 3 2.13 6.50 3.65
C THR A 3 2.44 5.31 2.75
N ALA A 4 1.55 5.01 1.79
CA ALA A 4 1.82 4.01 0.78
C ALA A 4 3.12 4.32 0.02
N ALA A 5 3.37 5.60 -0.27
CA ALA A 5 4.62 6.03 -0.92
C ALA A 5 5.86 5.66 -0.10
N PHE A 6 5.81 5.82 1.23
CA PHE A 6 6.89 5.39 2.11
C PHE A 6 7.15 3.89 1.97
N TYR A 7 6.10 3.08 2.01
CA TYR A 7 6.23 1.62 1.89
C TYR A 7 6.78 1.23 0.52
N ARG A 8 6.38 1.91 -0.55
CA ARG A 8 6.89 1.63 -1.90
C ARG A 8 8.36 1.99 -2.03
N GLU A 9 8.80 3.08 -1.42
CA GLU A 9 10.22 3.43 -1.37
C GLU A 9 11.04 2.37 -0.65
N ARG A 10 10.53 1.84 0.46
CA ARG A 10 11.19 0.77 1.20
C ARG A 10 11.27 -0.51 0.37
N ALA A 11 10.22 -0.82 -0.40
CA ALA A 11 10.21 -1.96 -1.30
C ALA A 11 11.29 -1.82 -2.40
N VAL A 12 11.40 -0.64 -2.98
CA VAL A 12 12.43 -0.35 -3.98
C VAL A 12 13.83 -0.52 -3.39
N GLN A 13 14.05 -0.03 -2.17
CA GLN A 13 15.35 -0.20 -1.50
C GLN A 13 15.65 -1.67 -1.24
N SER A 14 14.67 -2.44 -0.79
CA SER A 14 14.86 -3.88 -0.57
C SER A 14 15.18 -4.60 -1.87
N GLN A 15 14.55 -4.21 -2.98
CA GLN A 15 14.87 -4.78 -4.30
C GLN A 15 16.31 -4.47 -4.70
N ARG A 16 16.77 -3.25 -4.49
CA ARG A 16 18.16 -2.86 -4.78
C ARG A 16 19.14 -3.66 -3.92
N ASP A 17 18.83 -3.82 -2.65
CA ASP A 17 19.67 -4.59 -1.73
C ASP A 17 19.75 -6.06 -2.18
N ALA A 18 18.63 -6.63 -2.65
CA ALA A 18 18.60 -7.98 -3.21
C ALA A 18 19.47 -8.08 -4.47
N ASP A 19 19.37 -7.10 -5.35
CA ASP A 19 20.13 -7.07 -6.62
C ASP A 19 21.63 -6.99 -6.37
N GLN A 20 22.05 -6.36 -5.28
CA GLN A 20 23.45 -6.21 -4.90
C GLN A 20 23.97 -7.36 -4.05
N ALA A 21 23.10 -8.22 -3.55
CA ALA A 21 23.49 -9.33 -2.68
C ALA A 21 24.24 -10.39 -3.47
N THR A 22 25.34 -10.85 -2.92
CA THR A 22 26.16 -11.90 -3.55
C THR A 22 25.82 -13.30 -3.02
N LEU A 23 25.18 -13.38 -1.84
CA LEU A 23 24.77 -14.63 -1.23
C LEU A 23 23.28 -14.84 -1.41
N ASP A 24 22.89 -16.05 -1.80
CA ASP A 24 21.48 -16.36 -2.08
C ASP A 24 20.56 -16.17 -0.88
N ASN A 25 20.99 -16.56 0.31
CA ASN A 25 20.18 -16.40 1.51
C ASN A 25 19.99 -14.93 1.89
N VAL A 26 20.97 -14.08 1.63
CA VAL A 26 20.88 -12.64 1.86
C VAL A 26 19.92 -12.02 0.84
N ARG A 27 20.06 -12.39 -0.42
CA ARG A 27 19.15 -11.93 -1.48
C ARG A 27 17.72 -12.29 -1.14
N GLU A 28 17.48 -13.52 -0.72
CA GLU A 28 16.14 -14.00 -0.39
C GLU A 28 15.51 -13.21 0.75
N ARG A 29 16.29 -12.85 1.79
CA ARG A 29 15.81 -12.01 2.87
C ARG A 29 15.34 -10.64 2.38
N HIS A 30 16.09 -10.03 1.47
CA HIS A 30 15.73 -8.73 0.92
C HIS A 30 14.48 -8.84 0.03
N LEU A 31 14.32 -9.93 -0.71
CA LEU A 31 13.13 -10.15 -1.52
C LEU A 31 11.88 -10.36 -0.65
N VAL A 32 12.01 -11.07 0.46
CA VAL A 32 10.91 -11.24 1.43
C VAL A 32 10.55 -9.88 2.03
N ALA A 33 11.54 -9.09 2.42
CA ALA A 33 11.31 -7.74 2.94
C ALA A 33 10.61 -6.85 1.91
N ARG A 34 11.05 -6.91 0.65
CA ARG A 34 10.40 -6.19 -0.45
C ARG A 34 8.92 -6.54 -0.54
N ASP A 35 8.59 -7.82 -0.53
CA ASP A 35 7.20 -8.28 -0.65
C ASP A 35 6.36 -7.84 0.53
N THR A 36 6.94 -7.82 1.73
CA THR A 36 6.26 -7.30 2.93
C THR A 36 5.94 -5.81 2.79
N TRP A 37 6.90 -5.02 2.28
CA TRP A 37 6.67 -3.58 2.06
C TRP A 37 5.60 -3.34 1.00
N ILE A 38 5.60 -4.14 -0.09
CA ILE A 38 4.56 -4.04 -1.12
C ILE A 38 3.19 -4.36 -0.54
N ASP A 39 3.08 -5.40 0.27
CA ASP A 39 1.83 -5.77 0.93
C ASP A 39 1.32 -4.63 1.82
N MET A 40 2.20 -4.01 2.58
CA MET A 40 1.84 -2.87 3.43
C MET A 40 1.39 -1.66 2.60
N ALA A 41 2.04 -1.42 1.46
CA ALA A 41 1.63 -0.35 0.54
C ALA A 41 0.24 -0.61 -0.04
N ASP A 42 0.00 -1.83 -0.47
CA ASP A 42 -1.29 -2.22 -1.04
C ASP A 42 -2.42 -2.08 -0.01
N LYS A 43 -2.16 -2.49 1.23
CA LYS A 43 -3.14 -2.33 2.31
C LYS A 43 -3.42 -0.86 2.61
N ALA A 44 -2.40 -0.03 2.63
CA ALA A 44 -2.57 1.41 2.87
C ALA A 44 -3.39 2.06 1.76
N GLU A 45 -3.13 1.72 0.51
CA GLU A 45 -3.91 2.22 -0.63
C GLU A 45 -5.35 1.68 -0.59
N GLY A 46 -5.52 0.42 -0.21
CA GLY A 46 -6.83 -0.19 -0.08
C GLY A 46 -7.70 0.50 0.97
N VAL A 47 -7.12 0.91 2.09
CA VAL A 47 -7.84 1.65 3.12
C VAL A 47 -8.31 3.01 2.59
N ILE A 48 -7.44 3.73 1.90
CA ILE A 48 -7.77 5.03 1.29
C ILE A 48 -8.89 4.85 0.25
N PHE A 49 -8.74 3.88 -0.63
CA PHE A 49 -9.73 3.58 -1.67
C PHE A 49 -11.10 3.27 -1.05
N GLN A 50 -11.13 2.43 -0.01
CA GLN A 50 -12.38 2.05 0.64
C GLN A 50 -13.05 3.24 1.32
N ARG A 51 -12.25 4.12 1.92
CA ARG A 51 -12.76 5.34 2.55
C ARG A 51 -13.40 6.26 1.51
N GLU A 52 -12.72 6.50 0.40
CA GLU A 52 -13.24 7.34 -0.68
C GLU A 52 -14.52 6.76 -1.27
N LYS A 53 -14.56 5.45 -1.46
CA LYS A 53 -15.76 4.76 -1.95
C LYS A 53 -16.92 4.93 -0.97
N ASN A 54 -16.68 4.75 0.33
CA ASN A 54 -17.71 4.90 1.36
C ASN A 54 -18.24 6.33 1.41
N GLU A 55 -17.37 7.33 1.30
CA GLU A 55 -17.76 8.73 1.27
C GLU A 55 -18.60 9.05 0.04
N ALA A 56 -18.24 8.53 -1.12
CA ALA A 56 -18.99 8.72 -2.36
C ALA A 56 -20.37 8.07 -2.26
N GLU A 57 -20.48 6.87 -1.73
CA GLU A 57 -21.75 6.18 -1.53
C GLU A 57 -22.64 6.92 -0.53
N LYS A 58 -22.06 7.44 0.54
CA LYS A 58 -22.77 8.22 1.53
C LYS A 58 -23.32 9.51 0.93
N ALA A 59 -22.51 10.22 0.13
CA ALA A 59 -22.94 11.43 -0.54
C ALA A 59 -24.07 11.16 -1.52
N ALA A 60 -23.97 10.07 -2.31
CA ALA A 60 -25.03 9.68 -3.23
C ALA A 60 -26.33 9.34 -2.48
N ALA A 61 -26.24 8.62 -1.36
CA ALA A 61 -27.40 8.30 -0.55
C ALA A 61 -28.07 9.55 0.01
N GLN A 62 -27.26 10.53 0.47
CA GLN A 62 -27.79 11.78 0.98
C GLN A 62 -28.48 12.62 -0.08
N SER A 63 -27.97 12.59 -1.32
CA SER A 63 -28.60 13.34 -2.42
C SER A 63 -29.93 12.74 -2.88
N LEU A 64 -30.20 11.48 -2.55
CA LEU A 64 -31.46 10.80 -2.84
C LEU A 64 -32.51 11.00 -1.75
N LEU A 65 -32.15 11.57 -0.59
CA LEU A 65 -33.07 11.79 0.51
C LEU A 65 -33.98 12.99 0.17
N PRO A 66 -35.28 12.90 0.50
CA PRO A 66 -36.17 14.04 0.27
C PRO A 66 -35.76 15.21 1.14
N VAL A 67 -35.80 16.40 0.54
CA VAL A 67 -35.57 17.66 1.22
C VAL A 67 -36.89 18.08 1.84
N GLY A 68 -36.96 18.00 3.14
CA GLY A 68 -38.21 18.35 3.76
C GLY A 68 -38.09 18.80 5.17
#